data_0a66b7676d3c53220343495570c1838a
#
_entry.id   0a66b7676d3c53220343495570c1838a
#
_cell.length_a   1.000
_cell.length_b   1.000
_cell.length_c   1.000
_cell.angle_alpha   90.00
_cell.angle_beta   90.00
_cell.angle_gamma   90.00
#
_symmetry.space_group_name_H-M   'P 1'
#
loop_
_entity.id
_entity.type
_entity.pdbx_description
1 polymer ?
#
loop_
_entity_poly.entity_id
_entity_poly.type
_entity_poly.pdbx_seq_one_letter_code
_entity_poly.pdbx_strand_id
1 'polypeptide(L)'
;MRKLVLCEKPSVARDLARALGVPTRGDGPYESGELIITWCIGHLVELAEPAAYSPAWRRWSFASLPMVPEPFQLQPIRQTARQWRVVRDLLRRRDLSAVVNACDAGREGELIFRNCYALAESRLPIERLWISSLTEQAIVRGMAGLRPGRDYDALAAAARCRAQADWLVGLNATRAVTLWRGRQTLLSLGRVQTPTLSMLVGRELEIDRFV
;
A
#
# COMPACT_ATOMS: atom_id res chain seq x y z
N MET A 1 21.78 -2.76 -18.78
CA MET A 1 21.32 -2.00 -17.58
C MET A 1 20.38 -2.87 -16.79
N ARG A 2 20.52 -2.90 -15.45
CA ARG A 2 19.68 -3.73 -14.56
C ARG A 2 18.29 -3.14 -14.38
N LYS A 3 17.28 -3.99 -14.12
CA LYS A 3 15.94 -3.58 -13.70
C LYS A 3 15.73 -3.88 -12.21
N LEU A 4 14.99 -3.02 -11.53
CA LEU A 4 14.50 -3.25 -10.18
C LEU A 4 13.14 -3.93 -10.25
N VAL A 5 12.94 -5.03 -9.53
CA VAL A 5 11.64 -5.69 -9.35
C VAL A 5 11.19 -5.47 -7.92
N LEU A 6 10.06 -4.79 -7.73
CA LEU A 6 9.48 -4.53 -6.40
C LEU A 6 8.23 -5.39 -6.20
N CYS A 7 8.33 -6.34 -5.26
CA CYS A 7 7.25 -7.24 -4.87
C CYS A 7 6.50 -6.73 -3.64
N GLU A 8 5.29 -7.22 -3.41
CA GLU A 8 4.49 -6.88 -2.24
C GLU A 8 4.98 -7.55 -0.95
N LYS A 9 5.51 -8.80 -1.08
CA LYS A 9 5.90 -9.66 0.06
C LYS A 9 7.21 -10.37 -0.20
N PRO A 10 7.97 -10.73 0.88
CA PRO A 10 9.22 -11.48 0.75
C PRO A 10 9.06 -12.84 0.06
N SER A 11 7.93 -13.52 0.30
CA SER A 11 7.64 -14.84 -0.33
C SER A 11 7.55 -14.72 -1.85
N VAL A 12 6.81 -13.72 -2.35
CA VAL A 12 6.67 -13.44 -3.78
C VAL A 12 8.03 -13.11 -4.41
N ALA A 13 8.84 -12.28 -3.72
CA ALA A 13 10.20 -11.97 -4.20
C ALA A 13 11.08 -13.21 -4.33
N ARG A 14 10.96 -14.16 -3.38
CA ARG A 14 11.70 -15.43 -3.41
C ARG A 14 11.24 -16.32 -4.55
N ASP A 15 9.93 -16.41 -4.80
CA ASP A 15 9.37 -17.20 -5.90
C ASP A 15 9.79 -16.62 -7.25
N LEU A 16 9.73 -15.28 -7.42
CA LEU A 16 10.24 -14.62 -8.61
C LEU A 16 11.74 -14.86 -8.80
N ALA A 17 12.53 -14.71 -7.75
CA ALA A 17 13.98 -14.92 -7.83
C ALA A 17 14.30 -16.36 -8.26
N ARG A 18 13.61 -17.36 -7.68
CA ARG A 18 13.80 -18.76 -8.04
C ARG A 18 13.42 -19.03 -9.50
N ALA A 19 12.26 -18.55 -9.95
CA ALA A 19 11.78 -18.75 -11.32
C ALA A 19 12.67 -18.06 -12.37
N LEU A 20 13.34 -16.95 -11.99
CA LEU A 20 14.20 -16.17 -12.87
C LEU A 20 15.69 -16.50 -12.71
N GLY A 21 16.04 -17.51 -11.93
CA GLY A 21 17.44 -17.93 -11.72
C GLY A 21 18.28 -16.89 -10.96
N VAL A 22 17.66 -16.00 -10.17
CA VAL A 22 18.36 -15.02 -9.36
C VAL A 22 18.73 -15.64 -8.00
N PRO A 23 20.02 -15.58 -7.57
CA PRO A 23 20.43 -16.15 -6.30
C PRO A 23 19.71 -15.53 -5.10
N THR A 24 19.18 -16.38 -4.20
CA THR A 24 18.41 -15.95 -3.00
C THR A 24 19.24 -16.07 -1.73
N ARG A 25 20.44 -15.49 -1.70
CA ARG A 25 21.35 -15.55 -0.55
C ARG A 25 21.23 -14.28 0.30
N GLY A 26 21.24 -14.44 1.63
CA GLY A 26 21.21 -13.33 2.60
C GLY A 26 19.83 -12.77 2.86
N ASP A 27 19.77 -11.74 3.71
CA ASP A 27 18.55 -11.05 4.18
C ASP A 27 18.23 -9.77 3.38
N GLY A 28 19.02 -9.47 2.36
CA GLY A 28 18.89 -8.29 1.51
C GLY A 28 18.16 -8.58 0.20
N PRO A 29 18.12 -7.58 -0.70
CA PRO A 29 17.62 -7.76 -2.05
C PRO A 29 18.37 -8.89 -2.79
N TYR A 30 17.65 -9.64 -3.61
CA TYR A 30 18.25 -10.66 -4.46
C TYR A 30 18.80 -10.03 -5.73
N GLU A 31 20.06 -10.28 -6.07
CA GLU A 31 20.73 -9.61 -7.17
C GLU A 31 21.33 -10.60 -8.18
N SER A 32 21.21 -10.23 -9.46
CA SER A 32 21.94 -10.84 -10.57
C SER A 32 22.56 -9.76 -11.46
N GLY A 33 23.19 -10.15 -12.56
CA GLY A 33 23.70 -9.20 -13.56
C GLY A 33 22.63 -8.30 -14.17
N GLU A 34 21.37 -8.75 -14.23
CA GLU A 34 20.29 -8.07 -14.95
C GLU A 34 19.15 -7.59 -14.03
N LEU A 35 18.95 -8.22 -12.88
CA LEU A 35 17.81 -7.97 -11.99
C LEU A 35 18.25 -7.69 -10.56
N ILE A 36 17.54 -6.78 -9.92
CA ILE A 36 17.52 -6.61 -8.46
C ILE A 36 16.09 -6.83 -8.02
N ILE A 37 15.83 -7.82 -7.18
CA ILE A 37 14.50 -8.16 -6.68
C ILE A 37 14.45 -7.77 -5.22
N THR A 38 13.52 -6.87 -4.88
CA THR A 38 13.26 -6.44 -3.51
C THR A 38 11.76 -6.53 -3.22
N TRP A 39 11.37 -6.25 -1.99
CA TRP A 39 9.99 -6.45 -1.55
C TRP A 39 9.55 -5.40 -0.55
N CYS A 40 8.25 -5.19 -0.50
CA CYS A 40 7.56 -4.61 0.62
C CYS A 40 7.19 -5.70 1.65
N ILE A 41 6.69 -5.31 2.80
CA ILE A 41 6.09 -6.19 3.81
C ILE A 41 4.65 -5.75 4.08
N GLY A 42 3.85 -5.70 3.01
CA GLY A 42 2.63 -4.94 2.92
C GLY A 42 2.94 -3.45 2.71
N HIS A 43 2.14 -2.56 3.26
CA HIS A 43 2.39 -1.13 3.16
C HIS A 43 3.68 -0.70 3.88
N LEU A 44 4.54 0.03 3.19
CA LEU A 44 5.72 0.73 3.75
C LEU A 44 5.46 2.23 3.90
N VAL A 45 4.47 2.72 3.17
CA VAL A 45 4.10 4.13 3.06
C VAL A 45 2.60 4.25 3.18
N GLU A 46 2.15 5.24 3.92
CA GLU A 46 0.74 5.53 4.20
C GLU A 46 0.43 7.03 4.00
N LEU A 47 -0.85 7.39 4.02
CA LEU A 47 -1.26 8.78 4.12
C LEU A 47 -0.86 9.34 5.50
N ALA A 48 -0.36 10.57 5.52
CA ALA A 48 0.11 11.18 6.74
C ALA A 48 -1.00 11.32 7.80
N GLU A 49 -0.61 11.26 9.07
CA GLU A 49 -1.53 11.46 10.19
C GLU A 49 -2.00 12.93 10.27
N PRO A 50 -3.17 13.19 10.86
CA PRO A 50 -3.72 14.56 10.96
C PRO A 50 -2.76 15.58 11.52
N ALA A 51 -1.91 15.22 12.49
CA ALA A 51 -0.94 16.10 13.09
C ALA A 51 0.18 16.59 12.15
N ALA A 52 0.41 15.87 11.05
CA ALA A 52 1.39 16.25 10.03
C ALA A 52 0.89 17.42 9.18
N TYR A 53 -0.43 17.58 9.03
CA TYR A 53 -1.03 18.66 8.25
C TYR A 53 -1.24 19.92 9.07
N SER A 54 -1.70 19.77 10.33
CA SER A 54 -1.95 20.90 11.22
C SER A 54 -1.75 20.53 12.69
N PRO A 55 -1.01 21.32 13.47
CA PRO A 55 -0.90 21.14 14.91
C PRO A 55 -2.26 21.12 15.63
N ALA A 56 -3.25 21.86 15.09
CA ALA A 56 -4.61 21.89 15.63
C ALA A 56 -5.31 20.54 15.53
N TRP A 57 -4.96 19.71 14.53
CA TRP A 57 -5.53 18.38 14.34
C TRP A 57 -4.92 17.32 15.25
N ARG A 58 -3.90 17.66 16.02
CA ARG A 58 -3.32 16.76 17.03
C ARG A 58 -4.29 16.50 18.19
N ARG A 59 -5.02 17.54 18.62
CA ARG A 59 -6.05 17.43 19.65
C ARG A 59 -7.41 17.13 19.03
N TRP A 60 -8.12 16.18 19.62
CA TRP A 60 -9.48 15.87 19.20
C TRP A 60 -10.45 16.92 19.73
N SER A 61 -11.11 17.64 18.85
CA SER A 61 -12.14 18.64 19.18
C SER A 61 -13.14 18.74 18.03
N PHE A 62 -14.38 19.07 18.32
CA PHE A 62 -15.37 19.37 17.26
C PHE A 62 -14.96 20.55 16.39
N ALA A 63 -14.30 21.55 16.99
CA ALA A 63 -13.84 22.73 16.24
C ALA A 63 -12.78 22.42 15.17
N SER A 64 -12.12 21.24 15.24
CA SER A 64 -11.14 20.81 14.24
C SER A 64 -11.73 19.90 13.15
N LEU A 65 -13.03 19.68 13.17
CA LEU A 65 -13.72 18.82 12.18
C LEU A 65 -14.55 19.70 11.20
N PRO A 66 -14.64 19.32 9.93
CA PRO A 66 -13.94 18.18 9.31
C PRO A 66 -12.47 18.49 9.01
N MET A 67 -11.60 17.49 9.16
CA MET A 67 -10.21 17.55 8.70
C MET A 67 -10.19 17.17 7.23
N VAL A 68 -9.79 18.09 6.36
CA VAL A 68 -9.68 17.90 4.91
C VAL A 68 -8.29 18.34 4.47
N PRO A 69 -7.34 17.40 4.27
CA PRO A 69 -6.01 17.77 3.81
C PRO A 69 -5.99 18.20 2.35
N GLU A 70 -5.26 19.27 2.05
CA GLU A 70 -4.99 19.73 0.68
C GLU A 70 -3.54 20.24 0.59
N PRO A 71 -2.65 19.51 -0.12
CA PRO A 71 -2.81 18.17 -0.67
C PRO A 71 -2.64 17.07 0.39
N PHE A 72 -3.07 15.85 0.06
CA PHE A 72 -2.70 14.67 0.84
C PHE A 72 -1.21 14.40 0.77
N GLN A 73 -0.59 14.14 1.91
CA GLN A 73 0.83 13.81 2.04
C GLN A 73 1.02 12.33 2.35
N LEU A 74 2.17 11.80 1.92
CA LEU A 74 2.60 10.46 2.23
C LEU A 74 3.68 10.48 3.31
N GLN A 75 3.69 9.46 4.17
CA GLN A 75 4.73 9.26 5.18
C GLN A 75 5.13 7.79 5.27
N PRO A 76 6.38 7.50 5.70
CA PRO A 76 6.79 6.13 5.97
C PRO A 76 6.07 5.58 7.21
N ILE A 77 5.68 4.31 7.18
CA ILE A 77 5.19 3.59 8.35
C ILE A 77 6.37 3.29 9.28
N ARG A 78 6.28 3.68 10.55
CA ARG A 78 7.38 3.59 11.52
C ARG A 78 7.86 2.14 11.73
N GLN A 79 6.93 1.19 11.83
CA GLN A 79 7.23 -0.22 12.05
C GLN A 79 8.02 -0.84 10.91
N THR A 80 7.86 -0.34 9.70
CA THR A 80 8.49 -0.86 8.47
C THR A 80 9.62 0.02 7.97
N ALA A 81 10.07 1.00 8.75
CA ALA A 81 11.04 2.02 8.34
C ALA A 81 12.40 1.45 7.86
N ARG A 82 12.83 0.27 8.39
CA ARG A 82 14.04 -0.40 7.92
C ARG A 82 13.88 -0.84 6.46
N GLN A 83 12.79 -1.51 6.14
CA GLN A 83 12.51 -2.00 4.79
C GLN A 83 12.22 -0.84 3.83
N TRP A 84 11.51 0.19 4.30
CA TRP A 84 11.31 1.41 3.51
C TRP A 84 12.63 2.02 3.05
N ARG A 85 13.64 2.13 3.92
CA ARG A 85 14.95 2.68 3.53
C ARG A 85 15.60 1.88 2.40
N VAL A 86 15.56 0.54 2.47
CA VAL A 86 16.08 -0.34 1.42
C VAL A 86 15.37 -0.07 0.09
N VAL A 87 14.03 -0.08 0.10
CA VAL A 87 13.23 0.14 -1.12
C VAL A 87 13.44 1.54 -1.69
N ARG A 88 13.44 2.57 -0.83
CA ARG A 88 13.69 3.96 -1.23
C ARG A 88 15.04 4.12 -1.91
N ASP A 89 16.09 3.58 -1.29
CA ASP A 89 17.45 3.75 -1.79
C ASP A 89 17.65 3.04 -3.14
N LEU A 90 17.00 1.89 -3.35
CA LEU A 90 16.95 1.20 -4.62
C LEU A 90 16.15 1.98 -5.69
N LEU A 91 15.00 2.54 -5.33
CA LEU A 91 14.17 3.34 -6.25
C LEU A 91 14.85 4.64 -6.71
N ARG A 92 15.84 5.13 -5.95
CA ARG A 92 16.64 6.32 -6.27
C ARG A 92 17.92 6.04 -7.06
N ARG A 93 18.23 4.78 -7.34
CA ARG A 93 19.43 4.42 -8.10
C ARG A 93 19.34 4.92 -9.53
N ARG A 94 20.48 5.41 -10.05
CA ARG A 94 20.59 5.97 -11.40
C ARG A 94 21.12 4.99 -12.44
N ASP A 95 21.63 3.85 -11.98
CA ASP A 95 22.19 2.79 -12.83
C ASP A 95 21.17 1.74 -13.27
N LEU A 96 19.89 1.97 -12.93
CA LEU A 96 18.77 1.12 -13.30
C LEU A 96 18.04 1.67 -14.52
N SER A 97 17.58 0.78 -15.40
CA SER A 97 16.83 1.16 -16.61
C SER A 97 15.34 1.33 -16.38
N ALA A 98 14.78 0.58 -15.45
CA ALA A 98 13.35 0.60 -15.11
C ALA A 98 13.09 -0.01 -13.74
N VAL A 99 11.89 0.23 -13.21
CA VAL A 99 11.34 -0.51 -12.09
C VAL A 99 10.10 -1.29 -12.52
N VAL A 100 10.10 -2.57 -12.21
CA VAL A 100 8.96 -3.47 -12.43
C VAL A 100 8.10 -3.51 -11.18
N ASN A 101 6.85 -3.06 -11.29
CA ASN A 101 5.83 -3.28 -10.27
C ASN A 101 5.38 -4.75 -10.34
N ALA A 102 5.84 -5.56 -9.40
CA ALA A 102 5.49 -6.96 -9.22
C ALA A 102 4.65 -7.19 -7.93
N CYS A 103 3.97 -6.15 -7.44
CA CYS A 103 2.96 -6.29 -6.40
C CYS A 103 1.71 -6.97 -6.95
N ASP A 104 0.84 -7.45 -6.06
CA ASP A 104 -0.35 -8.21 -6.42
C ASP A 104 -1.18 -7.50 -7.52
N ALA A 105 -1.80 -8.30 -8.39
CA ALA A 105 -2.59 -7.81 -9.52
C ALA A 105 -3.95 -7.26 -9.03
N GLY A 106 -3.96 -6.01 -8.58
CA GLY A 106 -5.13 -5.37 -8.03
C GLY A 106 -4.87 -3.94 -7.56
N ARG A 107 -5.93 -3.28 -7.08
CA ARG A 107 -5.86 -1.91 -6.56
C ARG A 107 -4.88 -1.76 -5.40
N GLU A 108 -4.84 -2.75 -4.50
CA GLU A 108 -4.00 -2.70 -3.31
C GLU A 108 -2.51 -2.78 -3.66
N GLY A 109 -2.12 -3.76 -4.50
CA GLY A 109 -0.73 -3.88 -4.95
C GLY A 109 -0.27 -2.66 -5.76
N GLU A 110 -1.18 -2.06 -6.56
CA GLU A 110 -0.88 -0.82 -7.27
C GLU A 110 -0.67 0.34 -6.30
N LEU A 111 -1.50 0.46 -5.23
CA LEU A 111 -1.36 1.49 -4.21
C LEU A 111 -0.03 1.36 -3.45
N ILE A 112 0.31 0.16 -3.00
CA ILE A 112 1.57 -0.13 -2.28
C ILE A 112 2.77 0.34 -3.11
N PHE A 113 2.82 -0.09 -4.38
CA PHE A 113 3.90 0.29 -5.28
C PHE A 113 3.97 1.80 -5.52
N ARG A 114 2.84 2.42 -5.91
CA ARG A 114 2.78 3.83 -6.28
C ARG A 114 3.10 4.76 -5.12
N ASN A 115 2.69 4.42 -3.91
CA ASN A 115 3.05 5.18 -2.71
C ASN A 115 4.56 5.14 -2.44
N CYS A 116 5.19 3.96 -2.57
CA CYS A 116 6.64 3.83 -2.44
C CYS A 116 7.37 4.61 -3.53
N TYR A 117 6.93 4.48 -4.78
CA TYR A 117 7.51 5.17 -5.93
C TYR A 117 7.43 6.69 -5.78
N ALA A 118 6.26 7.20 -5.40
CA ALA A 118 6.01 8.64 -5.22
C ALA A 118 6.84 9.22 -4.07
N LEU A 119 6.82 8.58 -2.89
CA LEU A 119 7.57 9.07 -1.72
C LEU A 119 9.09 8.93 -1.91
N ALA A 120 9.56 7.97 -2.70
CA ALA A 120 10.96 7.87 -3.09
C ALA A 120 11.35 8.94 -4.13
N GLU A 121 10.40 9.66 -4.72
CA GLU A 121 10.64 10.61 -5.83
C GLU A 121 11.38 9.95 -6.99
N SER A 122 11.08 8.68 -7.25
CA SER A 122 11.73 7.91 -8.31
C SER A 122 11.36 8.47 -9.68
N ARG A 123 12.31 8.38 -10.62
CA ARG A 123 12.12 8.77 -12.02
C ARG A 123 12.31 7.60 -12.98
N LEU A 124 12.46 6.41 -12.46
CA LEU A 124 12.63 5.20 -13.26
C LEU A 124 11.36 4.95 -14.10
N PRO A 125 11.49 4.57 -15.36
CA PRO A 125 10.35 4.06 -16.13
C PRO A 125 9.67 2.91 -15.39
N ILE A 126 8.34 2.93 -15.34
CA ILE A 126 7.55 1.88 -14.67
C ILE A 126 7.11 0.85 -15.68
N GLU A 127 7.40 -0.40 -15.40
CA GLU A 127 6.85 -1.56 -16.09
C GLU A 127 5.97 -2.35 -15.10
N ARG A 128 4.96 -3.05 -15.58
CA ARG A 128 4.02 -3.81 -14.75
C ARG A 128 4.05 -5.30 -15.07
N LEU A 129 4.37 -6.10 -14.08
CA LEU A 129 4.15 -7.54 -14.08
C LEU A 129 2.71 -7.82 -13.59
N TRP A 130 1.82 -8.24 -14.51
CA TRP A 130 0.42 -8.53 -14.18
C TRP A 130 0.16 -10.02 -14.32
N ILE A 131 0.24 -10.74 -13.21
CA ILE A 131 0.03 -12.18 -13.14
C ILE A 131 -0.92 -12.51 -11.98
N SER A 132 -1.73 -13.55 -12.15
CA SER A 132 -2.63 -14.10 -11.13
C SER A 132 -2.14 -15.43 -10.53
N SER A 133 -1.00 -15.92 -10.99
CA SER A 133 -0.38 -17.17 -10.53
C SER A 133 1.12 -16.98 -10.35
N LEU A 134 1.68 -17.62 -9.33
CA LEU A 134 3.11 -17.61 -9.02
C LEU A 134 3.83 -18.90 -9.47
N THR A 135 3.25 -19.67 -10.40
CA THR A 135 3.97 -20.76 -11.02
C THR A 135 5.17 -20.23 -11.84
N GLU A 136 6.23 -21.02 -11.92
CA GLU A 136 7.44 -20.64 -12.67
C GLU A 136 7.11 -20.20 -14.11
N GLN A 137 6.27 -20.98 -14.81
CA GLN A 137 5.84 -20.63 -16.16
C GLN A 137 5.09 -19.31 -16.24
N ALA A 138 4.21 -19.00 -15.26
CA ALA A 138 3.47 -17.76 -15.23
C ALA A 138 4.40 -16.55 -14.99
N ILE A 139 5.38 -16.72 -14.10
CA ILE A 139 6.39 -15.70 -13.81
C ILE A 139 7.24 -15.41 -15.04
N VAL A 140 7.81 -16.45 -15.67
CA VAL A 140 8.67 -16.31 -16.85
C VAL A 140 7.91 -15.65 -18.00
N ARG A 141 6.68 -16.12 -18.30
CA ARG A 141 5.84 -15.50 -19.35
C ARG A 141 5.47 -14.05 -19.00
N GLY A 142 5.14 -13.78 -17.74
CA GLY A 142 4.78 -12.45 -17.28
C GLY A 142 5.96 -11.47 -17.41
N MET A 143 7.16 -11.89 -17.05
CA MET A 143 8.37 -11.09 -17.20
C MET A 143 8.76 -10.84 -18.65
N ALA A 144 8.47 -11.77 -19.55
CA ALA A 144 8.63 -11.57 -20.99
C ALA A 144 7.58 -10.62 -21.60
N GLY A 145 6.39 -10.53 -20.96
CA GLY A 145 5.25 -9.73 -21.39
C GLY A 145 4.95 -8.52 -20.51
N LEU A 146 5.95 -7.86 -19.93
CA LEU A 146 5.76 -6.66 -19.11
C LEU A 146 5.00 -5.57 -19.87
N ARG A 147 4.09 -4.91 -19.17
CA ARG A 147 3.28 -3.83 -19.73
C ARG A 147 3.76 -2.46 -19.23
N PRO A 148 3.56 -1.39 -20.01
CA PRO A 148 3.87 -0.04 -19.55
C PRO A 148 3.07 0.31 -18.27
N GLY A 149 3.73 0.91 -17.28
CA GLY A 149 3.09 1.30 -16.02
C GLY A 149 1.92 2.28 -16.21
N ARG A 150 1.96 3.12 -17.25
CA ARG A 150 0.89 4.07 -17.60
C ARG A 150 -0.47 3.41 -17.88
N ASP A 151 -0.47 2.16 -18.36
CA ASP A 151 -1.71 1.42 -18.63
C ASP A 151 -2.52 1.17 -17.35
N TYR A 152 -1.89 1.34 -16.19
CA TYR A 152 -2.48 1.15 -14.87
C TYR A 152 -2.69 2.46 -14.08
N ASP A 153 -2.53 3.62 -14.72
CA ASP A 153 -2.67 4.92 -14.03
C ASP A 153 -4.10 5.16 -13.53
N ALA A 154 -5.12 4.73 -14.28
CA ALA A 154 -6.51 4.78 -13.83
C ALA A 154 -6.76 3.91 -12.59
N LEU A 155 -6.16 2.70 -12.55
CA LEU A 155 -6.23 1.81 -11.39
C LEU A 155 -5.54 2.43 -10.17
N ALA A 156 -4.38 3.03 -10.36
CA ALA A 156 -3.63 3.75 -9.32
C ALA A 156 -4.43 4.95 -8.78
N ALA A 157 -5.09 5.71 -9.67
CA ALA A 157 -5.95 6.83 -9.28
C ALA A 157 -7.14 6.34 -8.44
N ALA A 158 -7.82 5.28 -8.87
CA ALA A 158 -8.94 4.67 -8.13
C ALA A 158 -8.49 4.17 -6.74
N ALA A 159 -7.30 3.55 -6.64
CA ALA A 159 -6.73 3.10 -5.37
C ALA A 159 -6.44 4.27 -4.42
N ARG A 160 -5.84 5.36 -4.93
CA ARG A 160 -5.60 6.60 -4.15
C ARG A 160 -6.90 7.24 -3.68
N CYS A 161 -7.88 7.40 -4.57
CA CYS A 161 -9.19 7.96 -4.20
C CYS A 161 -9.84 7.16 -3.08
N ARG A 162 -9.77 5.82 -3.14
CA ARG A 162 -10.26 4.96 -2.07
C ARG A 162 -9.53 5.20 -0.76
N ALA A 163 -8.20 5.21 -0.76
CA ALA A 163 -7.40 5.43 0.45
C ALA A 163 -7.70 6.81 1.07
N GLN A 164 -7.82 7.86 0.26
CA GLN A 164 -8.18 9.20 0.71
C GLN A 164 -9.60 9.26 1.28
N ALA A 165 -10.57 8.60 0.64
CA ALA A 165 -11.92 8.51 1.16
C ALA A 165 -12.00 7.74 2.48
N ASP A 166 -11.23 6.65 2.63
CA ASP A 166 -11.13 5.89 3.87
C ASP A 166 -10.49 6.72 4.98
N TRP A 167 -9.47 7.54 4.67
CA TRP A 167 -8.86 8.49 5.60
C TRP A 167 -9.87 9.57 6.04
N LEU A 168 -10.54 10.23 5.08
CA LEU A 168 -11.51 11.30 5.35
C LEU A 168 -12.67 10.81 6.20
N VAL A 169 -13.34 9.74 5.77
CA VAL A 169 -14.51 9.22 6.49
C VAL A 169 -14.09 8.58 7.80
N GLY A 170 -13.08 7.71 7.78
CA GLY A 170 -12.64 6.96 8.95
C GLY A 170 -12.19 7.85 10.10
N LEU A 171 -11.28 8.80 9.84
CA LEU A 171 -10.74 9.67 10.89
C LEU A 171 -11.76 10.70 11.38
N ASN A 172 -12.47 11.36 10.48
CA ASN A 172 -13.44 12.38 10.88
C ASN A 172 -14.63 11.78 11.64
N ALA A 173 -15.21 10.70 11.12
CA ALA A 173 -16.36 10.04 11.76
C ALA A 173 -15.97 9.40 13.10
N THR A 174 -14.83 8.72 13.17
CA THR A 174 -14.30 8.15 14.43
C THR A 174 -14.13 9.23 15.49
N ARG A 175 -13.52 10.36 15.14
CA ARG A 175 -13.34 11.47 16.10
C ARG A 175 -14.66 12.08 16.52
N ALA A 176 -15.56 12.34 15.57
CA ALA A 176 -16.86 12.94 15.86
C ALA A 176 -17.68 12.10 16.83
N VAL A 177 -17.84 10.80 16.57
CA VAL A 177 -18.63 9.89 17.41
C VAL A 177 -17.97 9.65 18.77
N THR A 178 -16.64 9.50 18.82
CA THR A 178 -15.92 9.35 20.08
C THR A 178 -16.03 10.60 20.95
N LEU A 179 -15.97 11.79 20.37
CA LEU A 179 -16.18 13.06 21.09
C LEU A 179 -17.62 13.19 21.59
N TRP A 180 -18.59 12.83 20.76
CA TRP A 180 -20.00 12.87 21.11
C TRP A 180 -20.34 11.97 22.30
N ARG A 181 -19.74 10.77 22.39
CA ARG A 181 -19.92 9.82 23.51
C ARG A 181 -19.06 10.13 24.74
N GLY A 182 -18.40 11.30 24.81
CA GLY A 182 -17.67 11.75 26.00
C GLY A 182 -16.27 11.16 26.17
N ARG A 183 -15.65 10.60 25.12
CA ARG A 183 -14.26 10.09 25.08
C ARG A 183 -13.94 8.90 25.99
N GLN A 184 -14.91 8.26 26.61
CA GLN A 184 -14.68 7.12 27.50
C GLN A 184 -14.19 5.88 26.77
N THR A 185 -14.65 5.70 25.52
CA THR A 185 -14.32 4.55 24.67
C THR A 185 -14.11 5.05 23.26
N LEU A 186 -13.06 4.55 22.60
CA LEU A 186 -12.84 4.80 21.18
C LEU A 186 -13.93 4.11 20.35
N LEU A 187 -14.71 4.89 19.63
CA LEU A 187 -15.74 4.40 18.71
C LEU A 187 -15.21 4.51 17.27
N SER A 188 -14.57 3.46 16.81
CA SER A 188 -14.01 3.42 15.46
C SER A 188 -15.10 3.26 14.41
N LEU A 189 -15.10 4.14 13.40
CA LEU A 189 -15.99 4.08 12.25
C LEU A 189 -15.17 3.99 10.96
N GLY A 190 -15.70 3.24 9.99
CA GLY A 190 -15.06 3.10 8.67
C GLY A 190 -16.06 2.65 7.63
N ARG A 191 -15.73 2.94 6.36
CA ARG A 191 -16.60 2.65 5.22
C ARG A 191 -16.88 1.16 4.98
N VAL A 192 -16.00 0.29 5.46
CA VAL A 192 -16.14 -1.16 5.34
C VAL A 192 -16.47 -1.78 6.70
N GLN A 193 -15.70 -1.47 7.73
CA GLN A 193 -15.86 -2.11 9.04
C GLN A 193 -17.23 -1.84 9.68
N THR A 194 -17.77 -0.62 9.56
CA THR A 194 -19.05 -0.29 10.19
C THR A 194 -20.24 -1.01 9.55
N PRO A 195 -20.40 -1.03 8.23
CA PRO A 195 -21.44 -1.86 7.58
C PRO A 195 -21.27 -3.35 7.88
N THR A 196 -20.04 -3.87 7.87
CA THR A 196 -19.78 -5.29 8.19
C THR A 196 -20.21 -5.61 9.62
N LEU A 197 -19.87 -4.77 10.59
CA LEU A 197 -20.29 -4.95 11.98
C LEU A 197 -21.83 -4.88 12.09
N SER A 198 -22.46 -3.94 11.40
CA SER A 198 -23.93 -3.82 11.37
C SER A 198 -24.62 -5.09 10.85
N MET A 199 -24.06 -5.70 9.80
CA MET A 199 -24.57 -6.98 9.28
C MET A 199 -24.44 -8.12 10.30
N LEU A 200 -23.28 -8.21 10.98
CA LEU A 200 -23.06 -9.22 12.04
C LEU A 200 -24.04 -9.03 13.21
N VAL A 201 -24.17 -7.80 13.70
CA VAL A 201 -25.11 -7.49 14.78
C VAL A 201 -26.56 -7.79 14.37
N GLY A 202 -26.94 -7.42 13.13
CA GLY A 202 -28.25 -7.75 12.58
C GLY A 202 -28.53 -9.25 12.60
N ARG A 203 -27.54 -10.04 12.19
CA ARG A 203 -27.64 -11.51 12.18
C ARG A 203 -27.75 -12.10 13.60
N GLU A 204 -26.96 -11.62 14.56
CA GLU A 204 -27.07 -12.05 15.95
C GLU A 204 -28.46 -11.76 16.53
N LEU A 205 -29.01 -10.57 16.28
CA LEU A 205 -30.36 -10.21 16.71
C LEU A 205 -31.47 -11.08 16.07
N GLU A 206 -31.27 -11.53 14.83
CA GLU A 206 -32.16 -12.49 14.18
C GLU A 206 -32.11 -13.85 14.88
N ILE A 207 -30.89 -14.33 15.23
CA ILE A 207 -30.70 -15.60 15.93
C ILE A 207 -31.36 -15.55 17.31
N ASP A 208 -31.12 -14.47 18.07
CA ASP A 208 -31.71 -14.30 19.43
C ASP A 208 -33.24 -14.26 19.41
N ARG A 209 -33.85 -13.83 18.30
CA ARG A 209 -35.33 -13.74 18.14
C ARG A 209 -35.94 -14.97 17.48
N PHE A 210 -35.11 -15.92 17.06
CA PHE A 210 -35.58 -17.13 16.39
C PHE A 210 -36.28 -18.05 17.39
N VAL A 211 -37.54 -18.39 17.11
CA VAL A 211 -38.43 -19.26 17.93
C VAL A 211 -38.55 -20.63 17.29
#